data_e566d63c788283d18279847977b7d523
#
_entry.id   e566d63c788283d18279847977b7d523
#
_cell.length_a   1.000
_cell.length_b   1.000
_cell.length_c   1.000
_cell.angle_alpha   90.00
_cell.angle_beta   90.00
_cell.angle_gamma   90.00
#
_symmetry.space_group_name_H-M   'P 1'
#
loop_
_entity.id
_entity.type
_entity.pdbx_description
1 polymer ?
#
loop_
_entity_poly.entity_id
_entity_poly.type
_entity_poly.pdbx_seq_one_letter_code
_entity_poly.pdbx_strand_id
1 'polypeptide(L)'
;LSENDNSVTMHDILDANWQYEQNKDESYLRKVVMPLEILLTTFPRIVIKDSAVNAICYGAKLTLPGVLRFENGIEVGKEIVLITTKGEAVAVAVAQMNTAVIASCDHGIVAKTKRVIMDRETYPKKWGYGPFAAKKKKLIEEGKLDKFGKVNEKTPADWKEKFTNGVSVVEKKEES
;
A
#
# COMPACT_ATOMS: atom_id res chain seq x y z
N LEU A 1 -7.29 -4.59 -22.47
CA LEU A 1 -8.62 -4.24 -22.95
C LEU A 1 -8.62 -4.38 -24.45
N SER A 2 -9.57 -5.12 -24.99
CA SER A 2 -9.81 -5.29 -26.42
C SER A 2 -11.12 -4.61 -26.83
N GLU A 3 -11.35 -4.41 -28.12
CA GLU A 3 -12.59 -3.84 -28.63
C GLU A 3 -13.83 -4.68 -28.26
N ASN A 4 -13.64 -5.94 -27.88
CA ASN A 4 -14.71 -6.84 -27.47
C ASN A 4 -15.02 -6.79 -25.96
N ASP A 5 -14.23 -6.03 -25.18
CA ASP A 5 -14.46 -5.87 -23.75
C ASP A 5 -15.46 -4.73 -23.55
N ASN A 6 -16.68 -5.05 -23.14
CA ASN A 6 -17.74 -4.17 -22.64
C ASN A 6 -17.62 -2.68 -23.03
N SER A 7 -17.47 -2.41 -24.33
CA SER A 7 -17.47 -1.04 -24.84
C SER A 7 -18.87 -0.47 -24.75
N VAL A 8 -19.01 0.70 -24.17
CA VAL A 8 -20.25 1.44 -24.03
C VAL A 8 -20.14 2.79 -24.73
N THR A 9 -21.25 3.30 -25.20
CA THR A 9 -21.30 4.63 -25.81
C THR A 9 -21.52 5.70 -24.75
N MET A 10 -21.24 6.95 -25.11
CA MET A 10 -21.54 8.09 -24.23
C MET A 10 -23.03 8.22 -23.95
N HIS A 11 -23.87 7.81 -24.91
CA HIS A 11 -25.35 7.79 -24.74
C HIS A 11 -25.77 6.80 -23.67
N ASP A 12 -25.15 5.61 -23.62
CA ASP A 12 -25.43 4.62 -22.57
C ASP A 12 -25.11 5.17 -21.18
N ILE A 13 -24.04 5.94 -21.05
CA ILE A 13 -23.65 6.56 -19.78
C ILE A 13 -24.67 7.63 -19.36
N LEU A 14 -25.10 8.47 -20.31
CA LEU A 14 -26.10 9.51 -20.06
C LEU A 14 -27.46 8.91 -19.67
N ASP A 15 -27.91 7.89 -20.38
CA ASP A 15 -29.18 7.19 -20.10
C ASP A 15 -29.11 6.49 -18.72
N ALA A 16 -27.98 5.85 -18.39
CA ALA A 16 -27.77 5.21 -17.10
C ALA A 16 -27.80 6.23 -15.95
N ASN A 17 -27.17 7.38 -16.16
CA ASN A 17 -27.19 8.45 -15.16
C ASN A 17 -28.60 9.03 -15.00
N TRP A 18 -29.30 9.29 -16.09
CA TRP A 18 -30.69 9.77 -16.06
C TRP A 18 -31.59 8.80 -15.29
N GLN A 19 -31.50 7.49 -15.58
CA GLN A 19 -32.30 6.48 -14.91
C GLN A 19 -31.99 6.43 -13.41
N TYR A 20 -30.70 6.55 -13.02
CA TYR A 20 -30.31 6.64 -11.63
C TYR A 20 -30.88 7.88 -10.93
N GLU A 21 -30.87 9.05 -11.60
CA GLU A 21 -31.42 10.28 -11.03
C GLU A 21 -32.93 10.19 -10.79
N GLN A 22 -33.69 9.58 -11.74
CA GLN A 22 -35.12 9.47 -11.66
C GLN A 22 -35.59 8.40 -10.65
N ASN A 23 -34.99 7.21 -10.71
CA ASN A 23 -35.49 6.03 -10.00
C ASN A 23 -34.63 5.62 -8.82
N LYS A 24 -33.42 6.19 -8.66
CA LYS A 24 -32.40 5.78 -7.71
C LYS A 24 -31.97 4.30 -7.88
N ASP A 25 -32.18 3.74 -9.08
CA ASP A 25 -31.77 2.39 -9.45
C ASP A 25 -30.39 2.42 -10.11
N GLU A 26 -29.40 1.81 -9.46
CA GLU A 26 -28.01 1.74 -9.91
C GLU A 26 -27.75 0.59 -10.90
N SER A 27 -28.72 -0.27 -11.17
CA SER A 27 -28.51 -1.53 -11.90
C SER A 27 -27.95 -1.32 -13.31
N TYR A 28 -28.44 -0.32 -14.01
CA TYR A 28 -27.95 0.03 -15.36
C TYR A 28 -26.60 0.77 -15.29
N LEU A 29 -26.45 1.70 -14.36
CA LEU A 29 -25.20 2.43 -14.14
C LEU A 29 -24.04 1.47 -13.82
N ARG A 30 -24.27 0.43 -13.00
CA ARG A 30 -23.28 -0.61 -12.67
C ARG A 30 -22.89 -1.52 -13.84
N LYS A 31 -23.73 -1.62 -14.86
CA LYS A 31 -23.38 -2.34 -16.10
C LYS A 31 -22.52 -1.50 -17.03
N VAL A 32 -22.79 -0.20 -17.08
CA VAL A 32 -22.13 0.75 -17.98
C VAL A 32 -20.79 1.21 -17.41
N VAL A 33 -20.75 1.54 -16.10
CA VAL A 33 -19.53 2.00 -15.41
C VAL A 33 -19.01 0.88 -14.52
N MET A 34 -17.88 0.31 -14.89
CA MET A 34 -17.24 -0.75 -14.14
C MET A 34 -16.16 -0.22 -13.22
N PRO A 35 -16.00 -0.78 -12.00
CA PRO A 35 -14.93 -0.39 -11.09
C PRO A 35 -13.56 -0.79 -11.63
N LEU A 36 -12.52 -0.04 -11.24
CA LEU A 36 -11.12 -0.28 -11.64
C LEU A 36 -10.63 -1.69 -11.27
N GLU A 37 -11.14 -2.25 -10.21
CA GLU A 37 -10.79 -3.57 -9.70
C GLU A 37 -10.96 -4.69 -10.74
N ILE A 38 -11.87 -4.52 -11.70
CA ILE A 38 -12.06 -5.51 -12.77
C ILE A 38 -10.81 -5.69 -13.63
N LEU A 39 -9.99 -4.64 -13.79
CA LEU A 39 -8.72 -4.68 -14.51
C LEU A 39 -7.62 -5.40 -13.71
N LEU A 40 -7.82 -5.58 -12.43
CA LEU A 40 -6.84 -6.12 -11.50
C LEU A 40 -7.08 -7.58 -11.14
N THR A 41 -8.13 -8.20 -11.70
CA THR A 41 -8.53 -9.59 -11.39
C THR A 41 -7.51 -10.64 -11.82
N THR A 42 -6.64 -10.32 -12.80
CA THR A 42 -5.60 -11.23 -13.31
C THR A 42 -4.36 -11.29 -12.42
N PHE A 43 -4.20 -10.33 -11.50
CA PHE A 43 -3.04 -10.27 -10.61
C PHE A 43 -3.31 -11.05 -9.32
N PRO A 44 -2.30 -11.76 -8.77
CA PRO A 44 -2.41 -12.38 -7.45
C PRO A 44 -2.69 -11.31 -6.38
N ARG A 45 -3.53 -11.64 -5.42
CA ARG A 45 -4.01 -10.69 -4.41
C ARG A 45 -3.41 -10.97 -3.04
N ILE A 46 -3.07 -9.91 -2.33
CA ILE A 46 -2.75 -9.93 -0.90
C ILE A 46 -3.75 -9.04 -0.18
N VAL A 47 -4.49 -9.63 0.76
CA VAL A 47 -5.37 -8.90 1.67
C VAL A 47 -4.53 -8.32 2.79
N ILE A 48 -4.59 -7.01 2.98
CA ILE A 48 -3.85 -6.29 4.01
C ILE A 48 -4.76 -5.87 5.16
N LYS A 49 -4.17 -5.68 6.33
CA LYS A 49 -4.88 -5.17 7.50
C LYS A 49 -5.23 -3.69 7.30
N ASP A 50 -6.40 -3.27 7.76
CA ASP A 50 -6.86 -1.88 7.67
C ASP A 50 -5.88 -0.88 8.29
N SER A 51 -5.14 -1.31 9.32
CA SER A 51 -4.09 -0.51 9.96
C SER A 51 -2.87 -0.22 9.06
N ALA A 52 -2.65 -1.03 8.02
CA ALA A 52 -1.54 -0.87 7.08
C ALA A 52 -1.94 -0.06 5.85
N VAL A 53 -3.24 0.04 5.53
CA VAL A 53 -3.75 0.68 4.30
C VAL A 53 -3.24 2.10 4.13
N ASN A 54 -3.43 2.95 5.14
CA ASN A 54 -3.02 4.34 5.06
C ASN A 54 -1.50 4.51 4.83
N ALA A 55 -0.66 3.68 5.49
CA ALA A 55 0.79 3.72 5.29
C ALA A 55 1.17 3.37 3.84
N ILE A 56 0.49 2.38 3.23
CA ILE A 56 0.71 1.99 1.84
C ILE A 56 0.25 3.08 0.87
N CYS A 57 -0.85 3.78 1.15
CA CYS A 57 -1.30 4.93 0.37
C CYS A 57 -0.27 6.08 0.37
N TYR A 58 0.60 6.15 1.38
CA TYR A 58 1.75 7.05 1.42
C TYR A 58 3.03 6.44 0.81
N GLY A 59 2.94 5.28 0.18
CA GLY A 59 4.05 4.63 -0.52
C GLY A 59 4.95 3.76 0.37
N ALA A 60 4.52 3.42 1.59
CA ALA A 60 5.26 2.50 2.45
C ALA A 60 5.33 1.10 1.84
N LYS A 61 6.41 0.36 2.15
CA LYS A 61 6.55 -1.05 1.81
C LYS A 61 5.61 -1.88 2.69
N LEU A 62 4.98 -2.91 2.11
CA LEU A 62 4.19 -3.86 2.88
C LEU A 62 5.11 -4.79 3.66
N THR A 63 4.97 -4.79 4.97
CA THR A 63 5.67 -5.73 5.87
C THR A 63 4.75 -6.87 6.28
N LEU A 64 5.34 -8.00 6.68
CA LEU A 64 4.62 -9.22 7.00
C LEU A 64 3.53 -9.05 8.08
N PRO A 65 3.76 -8.28 9.17
CA PRO A 65 2.69 -7.98 10.13
C PRO A 65 1.46 -7.26 9.57
N GLY A 66 1.60 -6.59 8.41
CA GLY A 66 0.51 -5.92 7.70
C GLY A 66 -0.33 -6.85 6.82
N VAL A 67 0.14 -8.07 6.55
CA VAL A 67 -0.57 -9.08 5.76
C VAL A 67 -1.64 -9.76 6.60
N LEU A 68 -2.80 -9.99 6.01
CA LEU A 68 -3.88 -10.75 6.61
C LEU A 68 -4.09 -12.09 5.91
N ARG A 69 -4.16 -12.07 4.58
CA ARG A 69 -4.30 -13.25 3.72
C ARG A 69 -3.55 -13.02 2.41
N PHE A 70 -3.19 -14.08 1.73
CA PHE A 70 -2.51 -14.02 0.43
C PHE A 70 -2.93 -15.20 -0.44
N GLU A 71 -2.88 -15.01 -1.74
CA GLU A 71 -3.12 -16.07 -2.72
C GLU A 71 -1.87 -16.92 -2.96
N ASN A 72 -2.07 -18.12 -3.46
CA ASN A 72 -0.98 -19.00 -3.87
C ASN A 72 -0.35 -18.52 -5.19
N GLY A 73 0.87 -18.98 -5.48
CA GLY A 73 1.57 -18.68 -6.73
C GLY A 73 2.17 -17.27 -6.81
N ILE A 74 2.39 -16.64 -5.68
CA ILE A 74 3.16 -15.39 -5.60
C ILE A 74 4.65 -15.73 -5.67
N GLU A 75 5.35 -15.16 -6.64
CA GLU A 75 6.78 -15.28 -6.84
C GLU A 75 7.47 -13.94 -6.66
N VAL A 76 8.75 -13.97 -6.30
CA VAL A 76 9.56 -12.75 -6.15
C VAL A 76 9.64 -12.03 -7.50
N GLY A 77 9.44 -10.71 -7.48
CA GLY A 77 9.43 -9.86 -8.69
C GLY A 77 8.09 -9.81 -9.42
N LYS A 78 7.12 -10.67 -9.09
CA LYS A 78 5.79 -10.67 -9.71
C LYS A 78 4.97 -9.47 -9.24
N GLU A 79 4.19 -8.90 -10.15
CA GLU A 79 3.22 -7.87 -9.81
C GLU A 79 2.03 -8.49 -9.10
N ILE A 80 1.61 -7.86 -8.01
CA ILE A 80 0.51 -8.27 -7.14
C ILE A 80 -0.36 -7.07 -6.81
N VAL A 81 -1.59 -7.33 -6.44
CA VAL A 81 -2.52 -6.31 -5.98
C VAL A 81 -2.74 -6.41 -4.47
N LEU A 82 -2.60 -5.28 -3.81
CA LEU A 82 -2.93 -5.14 -2.39
C LEU A 82 -4.37 -4.69 -2.27
N ILE A 83 -5.19 -5.47 -1.56
CA ILE A 83 -6.61 -5.20 -1.35
C ILE A 83 -6.94 -5.09 0.12
N THR A 84 -8.01 -4.37 0.44
CA THR A 84 -8.56 -4.29 1.80
C THR A 84 -9.38 -5.54 2.14
N THR A 85 -9.78 -5.66 3.39
CA THR A 85 -10.72 -6.70 3.85
C THR A 85 -12.09 -6.61 3.18
N LYS A 86 -12.43 -5.47 2.59
CA LYS A 86 -13.67 -5.23 1.84
C LYS A 86 -13.54 -5.51 0.34
N GLY A 87 -12.32 -5.87 -0.14
CA GLY A 87 -12.07 -6.11 -1.56
C GLY A 87 -11.71 -4.88 -2.39
N GLU A 88 -11.52 -3.72 -1.75
CA GLU A 88 -11.13 -2.48 -2.42
C GLU A 88 -9.64 -2.52 -2.79
N ALA A 89 -9.28 -2.10 -4.00
CA ALA A 89 -7.88 -2.03 -4.43
C ALA A 89 -7.14 -0.87 -3.77
N VAL A 90 -6.03 -1.17 -3.09
CA VAL A 90 -5.18 -0.17 -2.42
C VAL A 90 -4.02 0.24 -3.29
N ALA A 91 -3.26 -0.72 -3.80
CA ALA A 91 -2.08 -0.46 -4.62
C ALA A 91 -1.68 -1.69 -5.44
N VAL A 92 -1.01 -1.44 -6.56
CA VAL A 92 -0.21 -2.44 -7.26
C VAL A 92 1.20 -2.42 -6.66
N ALA A 93 1.73 -3.59 -6.36
CA ALA A 93 3.03 -3.77 -5.73
C ALA A 93 3.83 -4.88 -6.41
N VAL A 94 5.13 -4.92 -6.16
CA VAL A 94 6.03 -5.97 -6.62
C VAL A 94 6.40 -6.84 -5.42
N ALA A 95 6.13 -8.14 -5.51
CA ALA A 95 6.42 -9.10 -4.45
C ALA A 95 7.94 -9.21 -4.21
N GLN A 96 8.33 -9.19 -2.95
CA GLN A 96 9.72 -9.39 -2.50
C GLN A 96 9.91 -10.76 -1.82
N MET A 97 8.81 -11.45 -1.56
CA MET A 97 8.79 -12.79 -0.99
C MET A 97 7.87 -13.69 -1.81
N ASN A 98 8.18 -14.97 -1.91
CA ASN A 98 7.28 -15.96 -2.49
C ASN A 98 6.27 -16.47 -1.45
N THR A 99 5.25 -17.18 -1.89
CA THR A 99 4.18 -17.73 -1.05
C THR A 99 4.72 -18.56 0.12
N ALA A 100 5.74 -19.39 -0.11
CA ALA A 100 6.31 -20.26 0.92
C ALA A 100 7.01 -19.43 2.03
N VAL A 101 7.76 -18.40 1.65
CA VAL A 101 8.44 -17.51 2.60
C VAL A 101 7.43 -16.67 3.39
N ILE A 102 6.37 -16.16 2.74
CA ILE A 102 5.30 -15.41 3.42
C ILE A 102 4.63 -16.30 4.48
N ALA A 103 4.45 -17.60 4.21
CA ALA A 103 3.82 -18.53 5.14
C ALA A 103 4.73 -18.96 6.30
N SER A 104 6.05 -18.92 6.15
CA SER A 104 7.01 -19.46 7.11
C SER A 104 7.74 -18.40 7.96
N CYS A 105 7.76 -17.13 7.51
CA CYS A 105 8.45 -16.05 8.19
C CYS A 105 7.51 -15.22 9.07
N ASP A 106 8.06 -14.62 10.14
CA ASP A 106 7.32 -13.75 11.05
C ASP A 106 7.57 -12.26 10.77
N HIS A 107 8.62 -11.92 10.03
CA HIS A 107 9.00 -10.55 9.74
C HIS A 107 9.63 -10.42 8.35
N GLY A 108 9.67 -9.20 7.83
CA GLY A 108 10.29 -8.87 6.56
C GLY A 108 9.39 -8.03 5.66
N ILE A 109 9.93 -7.64 4.51
CA ILE A 109 9.22 -6.87 3.50
C ILE A 109 8.61 -7.85 2.50
N VAL A 110 7.28 -7.90 2.44
CA VAL A 110 6.53 -8.77 1.55
C VAL A 110 6.42 -8.19 0.15
N ALA A 111 6.17 -6.88 0.06
CA ALA A 111 6.01 -6.21 -1.23
C ALA A 111 6.47 -4.75 -1.18
N LYS A 112 6.97 -4.29 -2.32
CA LYS A 112 7.31 -2.89 -2.57
C LYS A 112 6.20 -2.26 -3.40
N THR A 113 5.59 -1.19 -2.90
CA THR A 113 4.54 -0.46 -3.61
C THR A 113 5.08 0.11 -4.92
N LYS A 114 4.43 -0.22 -6.04
CA LYS A 114 4.74 0.29 -7.38
C LYS A 114 3.86 1.48 -7.72
N ARG A 115 2.55 1.33 -7.54
CA ARG A 115 1.56 2.38 -7.81
C ARG A 115 0.42 2.30 -6.82
N VAL A 116 0.11 3.41 -6.18
CA VAL A 116 -1.04 3.55 -5.29
C VAL A 116 -2.28 3.88 -6.13
N ILE A 117 -3.40 3.24 -5.81
CA ILE A 117 -4.71 3.38 -6.46
C ILE A 117 -5.66 4.14 -5.53
N MET A 118 -5.72 3.71 -4.26
CA MET A 118 -6.62 4.28 -3.26
C MET A 118 -6.16 5.66 -2.82
N ASP A 119 -7.10 6.58 -2.63
CA ASP A 119 -6.81 7.91 -2.11
C ASP A 119 -6.29 7.84 -0.67
N ARG A 120 -5.41 8.80 -0.36
CA ARG A 120 -4.91 9.02 1.00
C ARG A 120 -6.08 9.41 1.88
N GLU A 121 -5.99 9.09 3.16
CA GLU A 121 -6.99 9.42 4.18
C GLU A 121 -8.33 8.65 4.06
N THR A 122 -8.51 7.76 3.07
CA THR A 122 -9.67 6.84 2.99
C THR A 122 -9.75 5.95 4.24
N TYR A 123 -8.59 5.53 4.75
CA TYR A 123 -8.45 4.79 6.00
C TYR A 123 -7.71 5.63 7.05
N PRO A 124 -8.08 5.53 8.34
CA PRO A 124 -7.46 6.32 9.39
C PRO A 124 -5.98 5.97 9.56
N LYS A 125 -5.17 6.99 9.81
CA LYS A 125 -3.74 6.82 10.10
C LYS A 125 -3.54 6.05 11.40
N LYS A 126 -2.97 4.86 11.32
CA LYS A 126 -2.63 3.99 12.47
C LYS A 126 -1.14 3.66 12.58
N TRP A 127 -0.30 4.30 11.77
CA TRP A 127 1.16 4.18 11.82
C TRP A 127 1.79 5.41 12.46
N GLY A 128 3.01 5.28 12.96
CA GLY A 128 3.72 6.39 13.63
C GLY A 128 3.30 6.61 15.08
N TYR A 129 2.58 5.67 15.71
CA TYR A 129 2.17 5.71 17.11
C TYR A 129 3.01 4.79 18.01
N GLY A 130 4.02 4.08 17.46
CA GLY A 130 4.91 3.24 18.26
C GLY A 130 5.84 4.04 19.14
N PRO A 131 6.46 3.42 20.19
CA PRO A 131 7.36 4.09 21.12
C PRO A 131 8.56 4.75 20.43
N PHE A 132 9.09 4.13 19.37
CA PHE A 132 10.17 4.69 18.57
C PHE A 132 9.73 5.94 17.79
N ALA A 133 8.56 5.89 17.16
CA ALA A 133 8.01 7.02 16.42
C ALA A 133 7.64 8.18 17.34
N ALA A 134 7.10 7.90 18.53
CA ALA A 134 6.82 8.90 19.56
C ALA A 134 8.12 9.56 20.05
N LYS A 135 9.17 8.78 20.33
CA LYS A 135 10.50 9.29 20.70
C LYS A 135 11.13 10.15 19.62
N LYS A 136 11.03 9.72 18.35
CA LYS A 136 11.50 10.49 17.19
C LYS A 136 10.77 11.84 17.09
N LYS A 137 9.44 11.84 17.22
CA LYS A 137 8.62 13.05 17.17
C LYS A 137 9.02 14.03 18.27
N LYS A 138 9.21 13.55 19.51
CA LYS A 138 9.66 14.35 20.64
C LYS A 138 11.04 14.98 20.40
N LEU A 139 11.99 14.23 19.83
CA LEU A 139 13.33 14.73 19.49
C LEU A 139 13.30 15.79 18.38
N ILE A 140 12.34 15.72 17.45
CA ILE A 140 12.11 16.77 16.44
C ILE A 140 11.56 18.04 17.12
N GLU A 141 10.58 17.91 18.00
CA GLU A 141 9.97 19.01 18.75
C GLU A 141 11.01 19.72 19.66
N GLU A 142 11.93 18.96 20.26
CA GLU A 142 13.05 19.46 21.07
C GLU A 142 14.19 20.06 20.22
N GLY A 143 14.12 20.04 18.90
CA GLY A 143 15.17 20.53 18.00
C GLY A 143 16.44 19.67 17.97
N LYS A 144 16.40 18.45 18.52
CA LYS A 144 17.50 17.47 18.52
C LYS A 144 17.56 16.64 17.24
N LEU A 145 16.54 16.70 16.39
CA LEU A 145 16.51 16.17 15.04
C LEU A 145 15.95 17.26 14.11
N ASP A 146 16.33 17.21 12.83
CA ASP A 146 15.74 18.05 11.81
C ASP A 146 14.25 17.69 11.58
N LYS A 147 13.49 18.61 10.98
CA LYS A 147 12.05 18.41 10.64
C LYS A 147 11.78 17.13 9.85
N PHE A 148 12.75 16.62 9.13
CA PHE A 148 12.69 15.36 8.41
C PHE A 148 13.17 14.16 9.24
N GLY A 149 13.62 14.39 10.49
CA GLY A 149 14.14 13.37 11.38
C GLY A 149 15.56 12.94 11.08
N LYS A 150 16.34 13.77 10.38
CA LYS A 150 17.79 13.58 10.19
C LYS A 150 18.56 13.98 11.43
N VAL A 151 19.71 13.33 11.64
CA VAL A 151 20.61 13.57 12.74
C VAL A 151 21.26 14.95 12.59
N ASN A 152 21.35 15.73 13.67
CA ASN A 152 22.06 17.01 13.75
C ASN A 152 23.09 16.99 14.89
N GLU A 153 23.78 18.11 15.12
CA GLU A 153 24.82 18.20 16.14
C GLU A 153 24.28 17.97 17.56
N LYS A 154 23.03 18.34 17.83
CA LYS A 154 22.35 18.24 19.13
C LYS A 154 21.68 16.86 19.36
N THR A 155 21.82 15.92 18.43
CA THR A 155 21.18 14.61 18.54
C THR A 155 21.89 13.76 19.59
N PRO A 156 21.17 13.08 20.51
CA PRO A 156 21.73 12.16 21.50
C PRO A 156 22.56 11.04 20.87
N ALA A 157 23.67 10.65 21.51
CA ALA A 157 24.58 9.61 21.04
C ALA A 157 23.88 8.27 20.78
N ASP A 158 22.99 7.84 21.70
CA ASP A 158 22.21 6.61 21.57
C ASP A 158 21.34 6.57 20.29
N TRP A 159 20.92 7.74 19.80
CA TRP A 159 20.14 7.85 18.59
C TRP A 159 21.03 7.83 17.35
N LYS A 160 22.22 8.46 17.44
CA LYS A 160 23.22 8.45 16.35
C LYS A 160 23.71 7.04 16.05
N GLU A 161 24.05 6.25 17.07
CA GLU A 161 24.53 4.86 16.91
C GLU A 161 23.50 3.95 16.20
N LYS A 162 22.21 4.08 16.56
CA LYS A 162 21.15 3.30 15.91
C LYS A 162 20.94 3.65 14.43
N PHE A 163 21.23 4.88 14.05
CA PHE A 163 21.13 5.32 12.66
C PHE A 163 22.38 4.95 11.85
N THR A 164 23.57 5.06 12.44
CA THR A 164 24.83 4.72 11.77
C THR A 164 24.91 3.21 11.49
N ASN A 165 24.48 2.38 12.44
CA ASN A 165 24.44 0.93 12.25
C ASN A 165 23.39 0.48 11.22
N GLY A 166 22.34 1.27 10.97
CA GLY A 166 21.35 1.02 9.94
C GLY A 166 21.82 1.38 8.52
N VAL A 167 22.63 2.43 8.39
CA VAL A 167 23.18 2.91 7.11
C VAL A 167 24.37 2.04 6.66
N SER A 168 25.23 1.62 7.57
CA SER A 168 26.41 0.78 7.27
C SER A 168 26.05 -0.64 6.78
N VAL A 169 24.83 -1.12 7.03
CA VAL A 169 24.36 -2.42 6.53
C VAL A 169 23.82 -2.31 5.09
N VAL A 170 23.38 -1.13 4.66
CA VAL A 170 22.88 -0.92 3.29
C VAL A 170 24.03 -0.66 2.31
N GLU A 171 25.05 0.11 2.71
CA GLU A 171 26.20 0.41 1.85
C GLU A 171 27.13 -0.81 1.62
N LYS A 172 27.20 -1.76 2.56
CA LYS A 172 27.98 -3.00 2.37
C LYS A 172 27.34 -4.06 1.46
N LYS A 173 26.11 -3.85 0.98
CA LYS A 173 25.43 -4.77 0.06
C LYS A 173 25.47 -4.32 -1.41
N GLU A 174 25.99 -3.14 -1.70
CA GLU A 174 26.15 -2.65 -3.07
C GLU A 174 27.59 -2.80 -3.62
N GLU A 175 28.55 -3.26 -2.79
CA GLU A 175 29.94 -3.50 -3.21
C GLU A 175 30.38 -4.99 -3.20
N SER A 176 29.42 -5.91 -3.32
CA SER A 176 29.75 -7.36 -3.47
C SER A 176 29.03 -7.98 -4.64
#